data_2759b7650b284cad0314d1a5ca9fbfce
#
_entry.id   2759b7650b284cad0314d1a5ca9fbfce
#
_cell.length_a   1.000
_cell.length_b   1.000
_cell.length_c   1.000
_cell.angle_alpha   90.00
_cell.angle_beta   90.00
_cell.angle_gamma   90.00
#
_symmetry.space_group_name_H-M   'P 1'
#
loop_
_entity.id
_entity.type
_entity.pdbx_description
1 polymer ?
#
loop_
_entity_poly.entity_id
_entity_poly.type
_entity_poly.pdbx_seq_one_letter_code
_entity_poly.pdbx_strand_id
1 'polypeptide(L)'
;MMRTWANINGKLEFIGLCSARGEEWVDGGDGYMYSGNDVAELSCMSYHELRSIAEAEEVDFFPDDSLYGLAVRIAEQRAAKYGRQFFKQEKRSAV
;
A
#
# COMPACT_ATOMS: atom_id res chain seq x y z
N MET A 1 -11.05 15.96 5.42
CA MET A 1 -9.89 15.78 4.56
C MET A 1 -8.85 14.95 5.28
N MET A 2 -8.17 14.07 4.57
CA MET A 2 -7.18 13.18 5.13
C MET A 2 -5.80 13.51 4.58
N ARG A 3 -4.79 13.41 5.43
CA ARG A 3 -3.41 13.57 4.98
C ARG A 3 -3.05 12.43 4.04
N THR A 4 -2.46 12.78 2.91
CA THR A 4 -2.15 11.82 1.86
C THR A 4 -0.69 11.95 1.46
N TRP A 5 -0.04 10.82 1.28
CA TRP A 5 1.35 10.72 0.82
C TRP A 5 1.40 9.87 -0.43
N ALA A 6 2.37 10.16 -1.28
CA ALA A 6 2.68 9.33 -2.44
C ALA A 6 4.15 8.92 -2.38
N ASN A 7 4.46 7.75 -2.92
CA ASN A 7 5.84 7.31 -3.06
C ASN A 7 6.42 7.97 -4.32
N ILE A 8 7.35 8.88 -4.14
CA ILE A 8 8.02 9.58 -5.21
C ILE A 8 9.52 9.33 -5.08
N ASN A 9 10.11 8.69 -6.09
CA ASN A 9 11.54 8.36 -6.11
C ASN A 9 12.02 7.61 -4.85
N GLY A 10 11.22 6.66 -4.38
CA GLY A 10 11.57 5.82 -3.24
C GLY A 10 11.29 6.42 -1.87
N LYS A 11 10.68 7.60 -1.83
CA LYS A 11 10.31 8.26 -0.57
C LYS A 11 8.82 8.57 -0.54
N LEU A 12 8.20 8.36 0.62
CA LEU A 12 6.84 8.82 0.85
C LEU A 12 6.87 10.32 1.09
N GLU A 13 6.29 11.08 0.18
CA GLU A 13 6.21 12.53 0.28
C GLU A 13 4.76 12.95 0.53
N PHE A 14 4.57 13.95 1.38
CA PHE A 14 3.26 14.50 1.66
C PHE A 14 2.77 15.30 0.45
N ILE A 15 1.62 14.90 -0.10
CA ILE A 15 1.05 15.55 -1.29
C ILE A 15 -0.16 16.43 -0.98
N GLY A 16 -0.61 16.47 0.25
CA GLY A 16 -1.65 17.39 0.67
C GLY A 16 -2.80 16.73 1.41
N LEU A 17 -3.84 17.51 1.63
CA LEU A 17 -5.09 17.06 2.23
C LEU A 17 -6.05 16.72 1.10
N CYS A 18 -6.32 15.44 0.92
CA CYS A 18 -7.19 14.93 -0.14
C CYS A 18 -8.40 14.25 0.46
N SER A 19 -9.51 14.28 -0.27
CA SER A 19 -10.65 13.41 0.05
C SER A 19 -10.56 12.18 -0.85
N ALA A 20 -10.76 10.99 -0.28
CA ALA A 20 -10.83 9.77 -1.05
C ALA A 20 -12.11 9.78 -1.88
N ARG A 21 -12.01 9.90 -3.19
CA ARG A 21 -13.13 9.92 -4.09
C ARG A 21 -12.92 8.93 -5.23
N GLY A 22 -13.81 7.96 -5.35
CA GLY A 22 -13.89 7.09 -6.51
C GLY A 22 -12.70 6.20 -6.76
N GLU A 23 -11.71 6.18 -5.86
CA GLU A 23 -10.55 5.31 -5.96
C GLU A 23 -10.71 4.15 -4.99
N GLU A 24 -10.18 3.00 -5.34
CA GLU A 24 -10.16 1.86 -4.44
C GLU A 24 -9.07 2.05 -3.39
N TRP A 25 -9.49 2.15 -2.15
CA TRP A 25 -8.60 2.24 -1.01
C TRP A 25 -8.71 0.98 -0.18
N VAL A 26 -7.57 0.43 0.20
CA VAL A 26 -7.46 -0.79 1.00
C VAL A 26 -7.05 -0.42 2.42
N ASP A 27 -7.80 -0.91 3.40
CA ASP A 27 -7.47 -0.71 4.81
C ASP A 27 -6.29 -1.62 5.18
N GLY A 28 -5.17 -1.00 5.53
CA GLY A 28 -3.97 -1.76 5.91
C GLY A 28 -3.99 -2.34 7.32
N GLY A 29 -4.99 -1.97 8.13
CA GLY A 29 -5.06 -2.42 9.52
C GLY A 29 -4.08 -1.73 10.47
N ASP A 30 -3.36 -0.74 9.97
CA ASP A 30 -2.33 0.01 10.71
C ASP A 30 -2.71 1.48 10.96
N GLY A 31 -3.97 1.81 10.72
CA GLY A 31 -4.45 3.20 10.82
C GLY A 31 -4.38 3.97 9.52
N TYR A 32 -3.99 3.32 8.44
CA TYR A 32 -3.87 3.94 7.12
C TYR A 32 -4.63 3.17 6.07
N MET A 33 -5.04 3.90 5.03
CA MET A 33 -5.59 3.34 3.81
C MET A 33 -4.55 3.45 2.71
N TYR A 34 -4.57 2.52 1.79
CA TYR A 34 -3.60 2.46 0.70
C TYR A 34 -4.30 2.33 -0.63
N SER A 35 -3.72 2.91 -1.67
CA SER A 35 -4.24 2.86 -3.03
C SER A 35 -3.09 2.80 -4.03
N GLY A 36 -3.41 2.39 -5.24
CA GLY A 36 -2.47 2.27 -6.34
C GLY A 36 -2.76 1.03 -7.15
N ASN A 37 -2.19 0.95 -8.33
CA ASN A 37 -2.47 -0.15 -9.25
C ASN A 37 -2.12 -1.52 -8.65
N ASP A 38 -0.95 -1.62 -8.01
CA ASP A 38 -0.52 -2.88 -7.41
C ASP A 38 -1.26 -3.20 -6.12
N VAL A 39 -1.63 -2.20 -5.35
CA VAL A 39 -2.35 -2.43 -4.09
C VAL A 39 -3.67 -3.13 -4.34
N ALA A 40 -4.46 -2.64 -5.29
CA ALA A 40 -5.75 -3.24 -5.63
C ALA A 40 -5.59 -4.67 -6.14
N GLU A 41 -4.65 -4.88 -7.05
CA GLU A 41 -4.40 -6.20 -7.64
C GLU A 41 -3.91 -7.21 -6.61
N LEU A 42 -2.90 -6.84 -5.83
CA LEU A 42 -2.28 -7.73 -4.85
C LEU A 42 -3.23 -8.08 -3.69
N SER A 43 -4.07 -7.15 -3.28
CA SER A 43 -5.01 -7.41 -2.18
C SER A 43 -6.11 -8.42 -2.53
N CYS A 44 -6.26 -8.76 -3.81
CA CYS A 44 -7.18 -9.82 -4.26
C CYS A 44 -6.52 -11.20 -4.31
N MET A 45 -5.23 -11.29 -4.04
CA MET A 45 -4.49 -12.55 -4.08
C MET A 45 -4.52 -13.27 -2.73
N SER A 46 -4.24 -14.57 -2.75
CA SER A 46 -4.08 -15.34 -1.52
C SER A 46 -2.77 -14.97 -0.83
N TYR A 47 -2.71 -15.21 0.48
CA TYR A 47 -1.49 -15.00 1.26
C TYR A 47 -0.31 -15.80 0.71
N HIS A 48 -0.58 -17.04 0.29
CA HIS A 48 0.45 -17.91 -0.28
C HIS A 48 1.05 -17.33 -1.58
N GLU A 49 0.18 -16.82 -2.46
CA GLU A 49 0.62 -16.15 -3.69
C GLU A 49 1.45 -14.90 -3.39
N LEU A 50 1.03 -14.10 -2.42
CA LEU A 50 1.75 -12.90 -2.01
C LEU A 50 3.13 -13.24 -1.45
N ARG A 51 3.22 -14.29 -0.65
CA ARG A 51 4.53 -14.75 -0.14
C ARG A 51 5.46 -15.16 -1.26
N SER A 52 4.94 -15.89 -2.24
CA SER A 52 5.73 -16.29 -3.41
C SER A 52 6.26 -15.09 -4.18
N ILE A 53 5.42 -14.08 -4.36
CA ILE A 53 5.82 -12.83 -5.02
C ILE A 53 6.88 -12.10 -4.19
N ALA A 54 6.67 -11.99 -2.90
CA ALA A 54 7.61 -11.30 -1.99
C ALA A 54 8.98 -11.98 -2.01
N GLU A 55 9.01 -13.31 -1.98
CA GLU A 55 10.27 -14.05 -2.06
C GLU A 55 10.97 -13.86 -3.43
N ALA A 56 10.20 -13.91 -4.51
CA ALA A 56 10.72 -13.73 -5.86
C ALA A 56 11.26 -12.32 -6.10
N GLU A 57 10.63 -11.32 -5.52
CA GLU A 57 11.01 -9.91 -5.67
C GLU A 57 11.91 -9.41 -4.54
N GLU A 58 12.30 -10.29 -3.63
CA GLU A 58 13.16 -9.97 -2.50
C GLU A 58 12.59 -8.85 -1.61
N VAL A 59 11.29 -8.91 -1.37
CA VAL A 59 10.59 -7.98 -0.47
C VAL A 59 10.68 -8.52 0.96
N ASP A 60 11.18 -7.71 1.88
CA ASP A 60 11.21 -8.06 3.29
C ASP A 60 9.81 -8.09 3.87
N PHE A 61 9.49 -9.17 4.56
CA PHE A 61 8.21 -9.31 5.25
C PHE A 61 8.39 -10.13 6.53
N PHE A 62 7.47 -9.96 7.46
CA PHE A 62 7.46 -10.73 8.70
C PHE A 62 6.47 -11.89 8.61
N PRO A 63 6.73 -13.03 9.28
CA PRO A 63 5.82 -14.18 9.24
C PRO A 63 4.41 -13.88 9.74
N ASP A 64 4.26 -12.88 10.59
CA ASP A 64 2.98 -12.47 11.16
C ASP A 64 2.30 -11.31 10.41
N ASP A 65 2.86 -10.89 9.29
CA ASP A 65 2.21 -9.86 8.45
C ASP A 65 0.84 -10.35 7.97
N SER A 66 -0.15 -9.46 8.01
CA SER A 66 -1.45 -9.74 7.45
C SER A 66 -1.38 -9.78 5.92
N LEU A 67 -2.42 -10.35 5.30
CA LEU A 67 -2.52 -10.38 3.84
C LEU A 67 -2.39 -8.96 3.25
N TYR A 68 -3.12 -8.01 3.80
CA TYR A 68 -3.07 -6.62 3.32
C TYR A 68 -1.74 -5.96 3.62
N GLY A 69 -1.15 -6.24 4.78
CA GLY A 69 0.17 -5.75 5.12
C GLY A 69 1.23 -6.20 4.14
N LEU A 70 1.19 -7.47 3.75
CA LEU A 70 2.12 -8.02 2.77
C LEU A 70 1.88 -7.43 1.38
N ALA A 71 0.62 -7.30 0.97
CA ALA A 71 0.28 -6.67 -0.31
C ALA A 71 0.80 -5.24 -0.40
N VAL A 72 0.64 -4.46 0.67
CA VAL A 72 1.13 -3.08 0.76
C VAL A 72 2.65 -3.02 0.66
N ARG A 73 3.37 -3.90 1.35
CA ARG A 73 4.83 -3.94 1.29
C ARG A 73 5.33 -4.19 -0.13
N ILE A 74 4.73 -5.13 -0.82
CA ILE A 74 5.08 -5.44 -2.21
C ILE A 74 4.79 -4.24 -3.11
N ALA A 75 3.61 -3.65 -2.97
CA ALA A 75 3.20 -2.50 -3.77
C ALA A 75 4.12 -1.29 -3.54
N GLU A 76 4.49 -1.02 -2.30
CA GLU A 76 5.39 0.08 -1.96
C GLU A 76 6.77 -0.12 -2.59
N GLN A 77 7.32 -1.33 -2.53
CA GLN A 77 8.60 -1.61 -3.13
C GLN A 77 8.55 -1.49 -4.65
N ARG A 78 7.48 -1.96 -5.28
CA ARG A 78 7.29 -1.79 -6.73
C ARG A 78 7.19 -0.34 -7.13
N ALA A 79 6.52 0.47 -6.31
CA ALA A 79 6.42 1.91 -6.54
C ALA A 79 7.80 2.57 -6.49
N ALA A 80 8.59 2.23 -5.47
CA ALA A 80 9.95 2.75 -5.31
C ALA A 80 10.88 2.32 -6.45
N LYS A 81 10.76 1.07 -6.88
CA LYS A 81 11.68 0.45 -7.85
C LYS A 81 11.31 0.74 -9.30
N TYR A 82 10.01 0.81 -9.60
CA TYR A 82 9.50 0.92 -10.97
C TYR A 82 8.66 2.18 -11.22
N GLY A 83 8.54 3.08 -10.24
CA GLY A 83 7.78 4.31 -10.39
C GLY A 83 6.27 4.11 -10.49
N ARG A 84 5.75 3.00 -9.97
CA ARG A 84 4.31 2.72 -10.02
C ARG A 84 3.57 3.55 -8.99
N GLN A 85 2.28 3.79 -9.25
CA GLN A 85 1.45 4.59 -8.35
C GLN A 85 1.27 3.89 -7.00
N PHE A 86 1.51 4.64 -5.93
CA PHE A 86 1.29 4.18 -4.57
C PHE A 86 0.92 5.38 -3.71
N PHE A 87 -0.22 5.28 -3.02
CA PHE A 87 -0.71 6.33 -2.14
C PHE A 87 -1.00 5.75 -0.76
N LYS A 88 -0.70 6.53 0.25
CA LYS A 88 -1.00 6.23 1.65
C LYS A 88 -1.80 7.39 2.22
N GLN A 89 -2.87 7.09 2.92
CA GLN A 89 -3.75 8.10 3.47
C GLN A 89 -4.14 7.74 4.90
N GLU A 90 -4.15 8.71 5.79
CA GLU A 90 -4.61 8.49 7.16
C GLU A 90 -6.05 8.01 7.13
N LYS A 91 -6.32 6.95 7.89
CA LYS A 91 -7.68 6.50 8.09
C LYS A 91 -8.39 7.52 8.95
N ARG A 92 -9.56 7.96 8.49
CA ARG A 92 -10.36 8.92 9.24
C ARG A 92 -10.73 8.31 10.59
N SER A 93 -10.18 8.87 11.66
CA SER A 93 -10.59 8.45 12.99
C SER A 93 -12.03 8.90 13.22
N ALA A 94 -12.87 7.95 13.58
CA ALA A 94 -14.21 8.27 14.04
C ALA A 94 -14.07 8.96 15.40
N VAL A 95 -14.41 10.22 15.44
CA VAL A 95 -14.47 10.98 16.67
C VAL A 95 -15.91 11.02 17.14
#